data_aec665ff2c30419599cb0bb1e3186cd6
#
_entry.id   aec665ff2c30419599cb0bb1e3186cd6
#
_cell.length_a   1.000
_cell.length_b   1.000
_cell.length_c   1.000
_cell.angle_alpha   90.00
_cell.angle_beta   90.00
_cell.angle_gamma   90.00
#
_symmetry.space_group_name_H-M   'P 1'
#
loop_
_entity.id
_entity.type
_entity.pdbx_description
1 polymer ?
#
loop_
_entity_poly.entity_id
_entity_poly.type
_entity_poly.pdbx_seq_one_letter_code
_entity_poly.pdbx_strand_id
1 'polypeptide(L)'
;VPVKEQMIAWWGPIIHEYYAGTEGNGFTAINSEEWLTHKGSVGKGLTAQVMICGEDGEPLPPRAEGMVYFAGGGEFEYHGDAEKTRDSKNQHGWSTLGDVGWIDEEGYLYLTDRKSFMIISGGVNIYPQEVENLLVTHPKVADVAVVGAPHEEMGEQVVAVVQPAPGHEGDEALAAELIAFARANLSHIKAPRRIDFMAELPRHPTGKLYKRLIRDAYWGKESRIV
;
A
#
# COMPACT_ATOMS: atom_id res chain seq x y z
N VAL A 1 7.79 5.65 -7.95
CA VAL A 1 9.12 6.27 -8.15
C VAL A 1 9.29 6.76 -9.58
N PRO A 2 9.18 5.93 -10.66
CA PRO A 2 9.49 6.37 -12.04
C PRO A 2 8.68 7.58 -12.52
N VAL A 3 7.39 7.64 -12.23
CA VAL A 3 6.52 8.75 -12.64
C VAL A 3 7.00 10.08 -12.05
N LYS A 4 7.33 10.10 -10.75
CA LYS A 4 7.78 11.33 -10.08
C LYS A 4 9.16 11.77 -10.59
N GLU A 5 10.06 10.84 -10.93
CA GLU A 5 11.33 11.16 -11.59
C GLU A 5 11.10 11.84 -12.95
N GLN A 6 10.19 11.30 -13.77
CA GLN A 6 9.83 11.90 -15.05
C GLN A 6 9.19 13.28 -14.89
N MET A 7 8.31 13.47 -13.90
CA MET A 7 7.70 14.76 -13.61
C MET A 7 8.76 15.80 -13.19
N ILE A 8 9.70 15.42 -12.31
CA ILE A 8 10.78 16.31 -11.89
C ILE A 8 11.71 16.64 -13.06
N ALA A 9 12.03 15.66 -13.91
CA ALA A 9 12.84 15.89 -15.11
C ALA A 9 12.15 16.84 -16.11
N TRP A 10 10.81 16.78 -16.21
CA TRP A 10 10.02 17.60 -17.13
C TRP A 10 9.75 19.02 -16.59
N TRP A 11 9.34 19.14 -15.33
CA TRP A 11 8.92 20.41 -14.74
C TRP A 11 10.00 21.10 -13.88
N GLY A 12 11.10 20.42 -13.59
CA GLY A 12 12.05 20.83 -12.57
C GLY A 12 11.64 20.43 -11.14
N PRO A 13 12.44 20.77 -10.13
CA PRO A 13 12.28 20.32 -8.74
C PRO A 13 11.21 21.14 -7.98
N ILE A 14 9.99 21.22 -8.53
CA ILE A 14 8.89 22.04 -7.99
C ILE A 14 7.81 21.22 -7.28
N ILE A 15 7.95 19.88 -7.24
CA ILE A 15 6.95 19.00 -6.65
C ILE A 15 7.16 18.94 -5.14
N HIS A 16 6.08 19.19 -4.41
CA HIS A 16 5.98 18.93 -2.97
C HIS A 16 4.99 17.80 -2.75
N GLU A 17 5.38 16.82 -1.96
CA GLU A 17 4.54 15.68 -1.57
C GLU A 17 4.32 15.71 -0.07
N TYR A 18 3.12 15.27 0.36
CA TYR A 18 2.82 15.07 1.77
C TYR A 18 2.02 13.78 1.95
N TYR A 19 2.16 13.18 3.14
CA TYR A 19 1.35 12.07 3.60
C TYR A 19 0.62 12.50 4.87
N ALA A 20 -0.71 12.37 4.87
CA ALA A 20 -1.58 12.72 5.97
C ALA A 20 -2.91 11.97 5.88
N GLY A 21 -3.62 11.89 7.01
CA GLY A 21 -5.02 11.48 7.08
C GLY A 21 -5.95 12.64 7.39
N THR A 22 -7.23 12.44 7.12
CA THR A 22 -8.30 13.37 7.50
C THR A 22 -8.49 13.48 9.01
N GLU A 23 -7.97 12.52 9.74
CA GLU A 23 -7.93 12.46 11.20
C GLU A 23 -7.07 13.57 11.82
N GLY A 24 -6.15 14.18 11.06
CA GLY A 24 -5.32 15.27 11.53
C GLY A 24 -4.31 14.91 12.61
N ASN A 25 -4.02 13.63 12.77
CA ASN A 25 -3.10 13.12 13.80
C ASN A 25 -1.63 13.41 13.52
N GLY A 26 -1.29 13.86 12.34
CA GLY A 26 0.05 14.24 11.91
C GLY A 26 0.20 14.21 10.41
N PHE A 27 1.26 14.83 9.91
CA PHE A 27 1.62 14.69 8.50
C PHE A 27 3.14 14.78 8.29
N THR A 28 3.57 14.19 7.17
CA THR A 28 4.94 14.28 6.67
C THR A 28 4.95 15.11 5.41
N ALA A 29 6.09 15.68 5.06
CA ALA A 29 6.27 16.34 3.76
C ALA A 29 7.71 16.19 3.26
N ILE A 30 7.85 16.27 1.92
CA ILE A 30 9.11 16.20 1.22
C ILE A 30 9.02 17.07 -0.05
N ASN A 31 10.08 17.81 -0.34
CA ASN A 31 10.23 18.52 -1.60
C ASN A 31 10.98 17.66 -2.64
N SER A 32 11.09 18.16 -3.88
CA SER A 32 11.73 17.43 -4.97
C SER A 32 13.21 17.20 -4.76
N GLU A 33 13.93 18.13 -4.15
CA GLU A 33 15.38 18.02 -3.94
C GLU A 33 15.69 16.95 -2.91
N GLU A 34 14.99 16.96 -1.78
CA GLU A 34 15.08 15.90 -0.76
C GLU A 34 14.65 14.55 -1.34
N TRP A 35 13.58 14.54 -2.12
CA TRP A 35 13.07 13.29 -2.70
C TRP A 35 14.05 12.63 -3.68
N LEU A 36 14.82 13.39 -4.43
CA LEU A 36 15.85 12.86 -5.34
C LEU A 36 16.94 12.06 -4.60
N THR A 37 17.21 12.39 -3.34
CA THR A 37 18.13 11.65 -2.46
C THR A 37 17.43 10.56 -1.65
N HIS A 38 16.11 10.69 -1.41
CA HIS A 38 15.29 9.75 -0.65
C HIS A 38 14.12 9.22 -1.50
N LYS A 39 14.46 8.62 -2.65
CA LYS A 39 13.47 8.15 -3.63
C LYS A 39 12.48 7.16 -3.04
N GLY A 40 11.19 7.46 -3.17
CA GLY A 40 10.09 6.66 -2.63
C GLY A 40 9.63 7.08 -1.25
N SER A 41 10.34 8.00 -0.59
CA SER A 41 9.90 8.56 0.69
C SER A 41 8.71 9.52 0.51
N VAL A 42 7.87 9.57 1.53
CA VAL A 42 6.80 10.56 1.73
C VAL A 42 7.20 11.67 2.72
N GLY A 43 8.48 11.73 3.08
CA GLY A 43 9.08 12.81 3.86
C GLY A 43 9.20 12.55 5.36
N LYS A 44 9.49 13.63 6.09
CA LYS A 44 9.63 13.64 7.56
C LYS A 44 8.39 14.19 8.22
N GLY A 45 8.14 13.79 9.46
CA GLY A 45 7.08 14.37 10.28
C GLY A 45 7.29 15.86 10.52
N LEU A 46 6.25 16.68 10.26
CA LEU A 46 6.29 18.12 10.49
C LEU A 46 5.51 18.54 11.74
N THR A 47 4.35 17.92 11.99
CA THR A 47 3.48 18.28 13.13
C THR A 47 3.51 17.25 14.26
N ALA A 48 4.07 16.07 13.99
CA ALA A 48 4.22 14.98 14.93
C ALA A 48 5.47 14.18 14.58
N GLN A 49 6.04 13.50 15.56
CA GLN A 49 7.14 12.56 15.30
C GLN A 49 6.58 11.26 14.69
N VAL A 50 7.18 10.81 13.59
CA VAL A 50 6.85 9.50 13.01
C VAL A 50 7.57 8.41 13.80
N MET A 51 6.81 7.42 14.23
CA MET A 51 7.30 6.23 14.95
C MET A 51 6.90 4.99 14.16
N ILE A 52 7.82 4.05 14.02
CA ILE A 52 7.53 2.73 13.47
C ILE A 52 7.50 1.75 14.63
N CYS A 53 6.40 1.01 14.79
CA CYS A 53 6.24 0.09 15.91
C CYS A 53 5.98 -1.35 15.44
N GLY A 54 6.46 -2.29 16.25
CA GLY A 54 6.17 -3.71 16.11
C GLY A 54 4.74 -4.08 16.48
N GLU A 55 4.43 -5.37 16.46
CA GLU A 55 3.10 -5.87 16.85
C GLU A 55 2.79 -5.66 18.34
N ASP A 56 3.83 -5.56 19.16
CA ASP A 56 3.75 -5.22 20.60
C ASP A 56 3.54 -3.72 20.85
N GLY A 57 3.54 -2.89 19.79
CA GLY A 57 3.41 -1.43 19.87
C GLY A 57 4.69 -0.71 20.28
N GLU A 58 5.82 -1.41 20.43
CA GLU A 58 7.10 -0.81 20.80
C GLU A 58 7.87 -0.31 19.56
N PRO A 59 8.67 0.77 19.70
CA PRO A 59 9.44 1.34 18.61
C PRO A 59 10.46 0.38 18.02
N LEU A 60 10.53 0.34 16.70
CA LEU A 60 11.51 -0.42 15.94
C LEU A 60 12.70 0.47 15.51
N PRO A 61 13.89 -0.13 15.31
CA PRO A 61 15.05 0.59 14.79
C PRO A 61 14.82 1.04 13.33
N PRO A 62 15.60 2.02 12.82
CA PRO A 62 15.57 2.41 11.42
C PRO A 62 15.67 1.21 10.48
N ARG A 63 15.01 1.27 9.33
CA ARG A 63 14.87 0.23 8.29
C ARG A 63 14.08 -1.01 8.70
N ALA A 64 13.65 -1.12 9.96
CA ALA A 64 12.70 -2.16 10.34
C ALA A 64 11.29 -1.72 9.93
N GLU A 65 10.55 -2.65 9.32
CA GLU A 65 9.19 -2.43 8.87
C GLU A 65 8.18 -2.70 9.98
N GLY A 66 7.19 -1.83 10.13
CA GLY A 66 6.15 -1.95 11.13
C GLY A 66 5.03 -0.95 10.92
N MET A 67 4.13 -0.87 11.90
CA MET A 67 3.02 0.09 11.89
C MET A 67 3.53 1.52 12.03
N VAL A 68 3.00 2.40 11.19
CA VAL A 68 3.29 3.85 11.25
C VAL A 68 2.40 4.51 12.29
N TYR A 69 3.03 5.16 13.26
CA TYR A 69 2.36 5.97 14.28
C TYR A 69 2.84 7.43 14.25
N PHE A 70 1.98 8.31 14.72
CA PHE A 70 2.30 9.71 14.97
C PHE A 70 2.30 9.98 16.47
N ALA A 71 3.44 10.40 17.02
CA ALA A 71 3.63 10.75 18.41
C ALA A 71 3.56 12.27 18.58
N GLY A 72 2.72 12.76 19.53
CA GLY A 72 2.55 14.19 19.79
C GLY A 72 1.74 14.94 18.74
N GLY A 73 0.96 14.23 17.92
CA GLY A 73 0.07 14.83 16.93
C GLY A 73 -1.30 15.23 17.50
N GLY A 74 -2.21 15.63 16.60
CA GLY A 74 -3.59 15.97 16.94
C GLY A 74 -4.38 14.79 17.51
N GLU A 75 -5.26 15.06 18.45
CA GLU A 75 -6.23 14.07 18.93
C GLU A 75 -7.44 14.01 18.00
N PHE A 76 -7.98 12.81 17.81
CA PHE A 76 -9.20 12.59 17.04
C PHE A 76 -10.01 11.42 17.61
N GLU A 77 -11.28 11.39 17.24
CA GLU A 77 -12.20 10.29 17.55
C GLU A 77 -13.03 9.94 16.32
N TYR A 78 -13.28 8.64 16.11
CA TYR A 78 -14.24 8.21 15.08
C TYR A 78 -15.66 8.36 15.63
N HIS A 79 -16.50 9.11 14.93
CA HIS A 79 -17.86 9.40 15.38
C HIS A 79 -18.67 8.12 15.54
N GLY A 80 -19.18 7.89 16.75
CA GLY A 80 -20.01 6.71 17.05
C GLY A 80 -19.25 5.37 17.10
N ASP A 81 -17.91 5.37 17.01
CA ASP A 81 -17.08 4.15 16.97
C ASP A 81 -15.92 4.25 17.98
N ALA A 82 -16.26 4.02 19.24
CA ALA A 82 -15.28 4.08 20.34
C ALA A 82 -14.25 2.94 20.26
N GLU A 83 -14.60 1.79 19.66
CA GLU A 83 -13.69 0.68 19.48
C GLU A 83 -12.60 1.04 18.47
N LYS A 84 -13.00 1.49 17.30
CA LYS A 84 -12.06 1.96 16.27
C LYS A 84 -11.19 3.11 16.74
N THR A 85 -11.74 4.02 17.54
CA THR A 85 -10.98 5.13 18.16
C THR A 85 -9.90 4.59 19.10
N ARG A 86 -10.23 3.63 19.97
CA ARG A 86 -9.28 2.99 20.86
C ARG A 86 -8.21 2.23 20.06
N ASP A 87 -8.61 1.45 19.07
CA ASP A 87 -7.72 0.62 18.26
C ASP A 87 -6.80 1.43 17.34
N SER A 88 -7.10 2.72 17.15
CA SER A 88 -6.22 3.66 16.42
C SER A 88 -5.06 4.19 17.28
N LYS A 89 -4.96 3.82 18.56
CA LYS A 89 -3.90 4.28 19.48
C LYS A 89 -3.18 3.08 20.10
N ASN A 90 -1.87 3.19 20.30
CA ASN A 90 -1.09 2.21 21.05
C ASN A 90 -1.01 2.58 22.54
N GLN A 91 -0.28 1.77 23.34
CA GLN A 91 -0.08 1.97 24.78
C GLN A 91 0.63 3.29 25.13
N HIS A 92 1.35 3.90 24.19
CA HIS A 92 2.01 5.20 24.37
C HIS A 92 1.08 6.39 24.02
N GLY A 93 -0.18 6.12 23.62
CA GLY A 93 -1.12 7.13 23.14
C GLY A 93 -0.80 7.67 21.73
N TRP A 94 0.14 7.07 21.03
CA TRP A 94 0.44 7.44 19.65
C TRP A 94 -0.63 6.89 18.72
N SER A 95 -1.00 7.67 17.71
CA SER A 95 -2.09 7.32 16.81
C SER A 95 -1.60 6.85 15.44
N THR A 96 -2.35 5.91 14.84
CA THR A 96 -2.07 5.34 13.53
C THR A 96 -3.24 5.51 12.57
N LEU A 97 -2.95 5.58 11.27
CA LEU A 97 -3.92 5.50 10.18
C LEU A 97 -4.05 4.06 9.62
N GLY A 98 -3.31 3.10 10.20
CA GLY A 98 -3.29 1.71 9.77
C GLY A 98 -2.35 1.44 8.59
N ASP A 99 -1.44 2.35 8.31
CA ASP A 99 -0.41 2.17 7.28
C ASP A 99 0.83 1.49 7.88
N VAL A 100 1.52 0.71 7.05
CA VAL A 100 2.78 0.02 7.34
C VAL A 100 3.89 0.71 6.57
N GLY A 101 5.06 0.81 7.18
CA GLY A 101 6.22 1.44 6.56
C GLY A 101 7.47 1.32 7.42
N TRP A 102 8.49 2.06 7.03
CA TRP A 102 9.75 2.13 7.75
C TRP A 102 10.35 3.54 7.62
N ILE A 103 11.25 3.89 8.52
CA ILE A 103 12.03 5.13 8.45
C ILE A 103 13.50 4.80 8.19
N ASP A 104 14.19 5.68 7.46
CA ASP A 104 15.65 5.60 7.35
C ASP A 104 16.36 6.24 8.56
N GLU A 105 17.69 6.22 8.53
CA GLU A 105 18.54 6.78 9.59
C GLU A 105 18.41 8.30 9.72
N GLU A 106 17.92 8.95 8.68
CA GLU A 106 17.67 10.40 8.66
C GLU A 106 16.24 10.76 9.04
N GLY A 107 15.36 9.75 9.28
CA GLY A 107 13.96 9.93 9.70
C GLY A 107 12.98 10.16 8.57
N TYR A 108 13.33 9.87 7.34
CA TYR A 108 12.40 9.87 6.20
C TYR A 108 11.53 8.62 6.23
N LEU A 109 10.22 8.82 6.07
CA LEU A 109 9.22 7.75 6.05
C LEU A 109 9.05 7.18 4.63
N TYR A 110 9.03 5.85 4.56
CA TYR A 110 8.70 5.08 3.36
C TYR A 110 7.48 4.22 3.66
N LEU A 111 6.40 4.39 2.89
CA LEU A 111 5.19 3.59 3.04
C LEU A 111 5.31 2.29 2.25
N THR A 112 4.94 1.19 2.89
CA THR A 112 4.89 -0.14 2.25
C THR A 112 3.48 -0.46 1.78
N ASP A 113 2.49 -0.46 2.67
CA ASP A 113 1.08 -0.73 2.36
C ASP A 113 0.18 -0.39 3.57
N ARG A 114 -1.11 -0.74 3.47
CA ARG A 114 -2.03 -0.76 4.60
C ARG A 114 -2.10 -2.12 5.25
N LYS A 115 -2.08 -2.16 6.58
CA LYS A 115 -2.22 -3.41 7.35
C LYS A 115 -3.47 -4.20 6.95
N SER A 116 -4.57 -3.50 6.65
CA SER A 116 -5.84 -4.12 6.24
C SER A 116 -5.82 -4.84 4.89
N PHE A 117 -4.79 -4.60 4.07
CA PHE A 117 -4.60 -5.25 2.77
C PHE A 117 -3.50 -6.31 2.77
N MET A 118 -2.73 -6.40 3.86
CA MET A 118 -1.67 -7.39 4.00
C MET A 118 -2.24 -8.79 3.79
N ILE A 119 -1.57 -9.59 2.98
CA ILE A 119 -1.90 -10.98 2.66
C ILE A 119 -1.02 -11.87 3.53
N ILE A 120 -1.61 -12.82 4.24
CA ILE A 120 -0.87 -13.79 5.06
C ILE A 120 -0.89 -15.13 4.34
N SER A 121 0.19 -15.43 3.64
CA SER A 121 0.33 -16.67 2.86
C SER A 121 1.41 -17.56 3.46
N GLY A 122 1.02 -18.73 3.97
CA GLY A 122 1.95 -19.67 4.60
C GLY A 122 2.72 -19.05 5.79
N GLY A 123 2.10 -18.15 6.54
CA GLY A 123 2.73 -17.45 7.67
C GLY A 123 3.65 -16.28 7.27
N VAL A 124 3.72 -15.93 5.97
CA VAL A 124 4.51 -14.80 5.48
C VAL A 124 3.60 -13.62 5.19
N ASN A 125 3.97 -12.46 5.72
CA ASN A 125 3.30 -11.19 5.43
C ASN A 125 3.72 -10.71 4.03
N ILE A 126 2.74 -10.51 3.15
CA ILE A 126 2.93 -10.04 1.79
C ILE A 126 2.15 -8.74 1.61
N TYR A 127 2.83 -7.73 1.17
CA TYR A 127 2.23 -6.41 0.91
C TYR A 127 1.85 -6.29 -0.57
N PRO A 128 0.55 -6.21 -0.89
CA PRO A 128 0.04 -6.09 -2.26
C PRO A 128 0.71 -5.01 -3.10
N GLN A 129 1.04 -3.87 -2.49
CA GLN A 129 1.60 -2.72 -3.19
C GLN A 129 2.93 -3.03 -3.89
N GLU A 130 3.75 -3.91 -3.33
CA GLU A 130 5.02 -4.34 -3.96
C GLU A 130 4.76 -5.04 -5.30
N VAL A 131 3.76 -5.91 -5.31
CA VAL A 131 3.36 -6.67 -6.51
C VAL A 131 2.69 -5.75 -7.54
N GLU A 132 1.81 -4.84 -7.08
CA GLU A 132 1.15 -3.85 -7.93
C GLU A 132 2.15 -2.91 -8.60
N ASN A 133 3.11 -2.40 -7.83
CA ASN A 133 4.18 -1.52 -8.32
C ASN A 133 5.03 -2.19 -9.41
N LEU A 134 5.20 -3.51 -9.34
CA LEU A 134 5.87 -4.27 -10.38
C LEU A 134 4.97 -4.46 -11.59
N LEU A 135 3.78 -5.02 -11.40
CA LEU A 135 2.90 -5.42 -12.52
C LEU A 135 2.44 -4.24 -13.37
N VAL A 136 2.22 -3.06 -12.75
CA VAL A 136 1.84 -1.84 -13.50
C VAL A 136 2.93 -1.34 -14.44
N THR A 137 4.17 -1.79 -14.30
CA THR A 137 5.26 -1.45 -15.23
C THR A 137 5.23 -2.28 -16.52
N HIS A 138 4.41 -3.34 -16.54
CA HIS A 138 4.30 -4.19 -17.72
C HIS A 138 3.48 -3.49 -18.82
N PRO A 139 3.96 -3.44 -20.10
CA PRO A 139 3.32 -2.64 -21.15
C PRO A 139 1.90 -3.05 -21.50
N LYS A 140 1.49 -4.28 -21.18
CA LYS A 140 0.14 -4.80 -21.41
C LYS A 140 -0.82 -4.58 -20.24
N VAL A 141 -0.39 -3.91 -19.16
CA VAL A 141 -1.16 -3.64 -17.95
C VAL A 141 -1.51 -2.15 -17.91
N ALA A 142 -2.80 -1.82 -17.90
CA ALA A 142 -3.28 -0.45 -17.67
C ALA A 142 -3.39 -0.15 -16.18
N ASP A 143 -3.89 -1.12 -15.40
CA ASP A 143 -4.04 -0.99 -13.94
C ASP A 143 -4.08 -2.38 -13.31
N VAL A 144 -3.80 -2.46 -11.99
CA VAL A 144 -3.77 -3.73 -11.26
C VAL A 144 -4.15 -3.53 -9.80
N ALA A 145 -4.90 -4.49 -9.28
CA ALA A 145 -5.18 -4.64 -7.86
C ALA A 145 -4.72 -6.02 -7.38
N VAL A 146 -3.98 -6.07 -6.29
CA VAL A 146 -3.54 -7.33 -5.69
C VAL A 146 -4.25 -7.54 -4.36
N VAL A 147 -4.81 -8.74 -4.17
CA VAL A 147 -5.58 -9.11 -2.98
C VAL A 147 -5.25 -10.53 -2.52
N GLY A 148 -5.51 -10.79 -1.25
CA GLY A 148 -5.51 -12.15 -0.70
C GLY A 148 -6.83 -12.85 -1.02
N ALA A 149 -6.75 -14.05 -1.60
CA ALA A 149 -7.89 -14.95 -1.78
C ALA A 149 -7.69 -16.21 -0.92
N PRO A 150 -8.77 -16.89 -0.48
CA PRO A 150 -8.65 -18.11 0.32
C PRO A 150 -7.82 -19.18 -0.38
N HIS A 151 -6.99 -19.90 0.41
CA HIS A 151 -6.21 -21.05 -0.05
C HIS A 151 -6.16 -22.10 1.07
N GLU A 152 -6.47 -23.36 0.75
CA GLU A 152 -6.62 -24.43 1.74
C GLU A 152 -5.38 -24.66 2.60
N GLU A 153 -4.18 -24.68 2.00
CA GLU A 153 -2.93 -24.96 2.71
C GLU A 153 -2.24 -23.71 3.25
N MET A 154 -2.36 -22.59 2.55
CA MET A 154 -1.58 -21.38 2.84
C MET A 154 -2.37 -20.33 3.62
N GLY A 155 -3.66 -20.58 3.89
CA GLY A 155 -4.61 -19.60 4.43
C GLY A 155 -5.04 -18.60 3.35
N GLU A 156 -4.10 -17.82 2.82
CA GLU A 156 -4.33 -16.92 1.69
C GLU A 156 -3.34 -17.19 0.55
N GLN A 157 -3.74 -16.86 -0.67
CA GLN A 157 -2.88 -16.78 -1.85
C GLN A 157 -2.94 -15.40 -2.48
N VAL A 158 -1.84 -15.01 -3.11
CA VAL A 158 -1.74 -13.75 -3.85
C VAL A 158 -2.48 -13.88 -5.17
N VAL A 159 -3.48 -13.04 -5.39
CA VAL A 159 -4.22 -12.92 -6.65
C VAL A 159 -4.08 -11.49 -7.17
N ALA A 160 -3.70 -11.35 -8.44
CA ALA A 160 -3.71 -10.05 -9.10
C ALA A 160 -4.90 -9.96 -10.04
N VAL A 161 -5.67 -8.88 -9.93
CA VAL A 161 -6.76 -8.54 -10.83
C VAL A 161 -6.28 -7.42 -11.72
N VAL A 162 -6.17 -7.69 -13.01
CA VAL A 162 -5.52 -6.83 -13.99
C VAL A 162 -6.55 -6.23 -14.93
N GLN A 163 -6.43 -4.92 -15.16
CA GLN A 163 -7.06 -4.24 -16.27
C GLN A 163 -6.07 -4.23 -17.43
N PRO A 164 -6.35 -4.93 -18.54
CA PRO A 164 -5.44 -4.94 -19.70
C PRO A 164 -5.30 -3.54 -20.33
N ALA A 165 -4.11 -3.25 -20.85
CA ALA A 165 -3.89 -2.03 -21.61
C ALA A 165 -4.68 -2.04 -22.94
N PRO A 166 -5.04 -0.88 -23.50
CA PRO A 166 -5.75 -0.81 -24.79
C PRO A 166 -5.09 -1.64 -25.88
N GLY A 167 -5.88 -2.44 -26.59
CA GLY A 167 -5.41 -3.34 -27.63
C GLY A 167 -4.91 -4.71 -27.15
N HIS A 168 -5.02 -5.00 -25.86
CA HIS A 168 -4.72 -6.30 -25.27
C HIS A 168 -5.97 -6.93 -24.65
N GLU A 169 -6.08 -8.25 -24.76
CA GLU A 169 -7.15 -9.03 -24.15
C GLU A 169 -6.63 -9.77 -22.91
N GLY A 170 -7.48 -9.90 -21.89
CA GLY A 170 -7.19 -10.68 -20.68
C GLY A 170 -7.46 -12.14 -20.92
N ASP A 171 -6.46 -12.87 -21.39
CA ASP A 171 -6.51 -14.29 -21.68
C ASP A 171 -5.49 -15.10 -20.84
N GLU A 172 -5.51 -16.42 -21.00
CA GLU A 172 -4.58 -17.33 -20.30
C GLU A 172 -3.12 -17.08 -20.70
N ALA A 173 -2.86 -16.65 -21.93
CA ALA A 173 -1.50 -16.39 -22.40
C ALA A 173 -0.93 -15.14 -21.69
N LEU A 174 -1.72 -14.06 -21.58
CA LEU A 174 -1.33 -12.88 -20.84
C LEU A 174 -1.20 -13.17 -19.34
N ALA A 175 -2.09 -13.98 -18.76
CA ALA A 175 -1.97 -14.39 -17.35
C ALA A 175 -0.65 -15.13 -17.08
N ALA A 176 -0.28 -16.09 -17.93
CA ALA A 176 0.98 -16.82 -17.82
C ALA A 176 2.21 -15.90 -17.96
N GLU A 177 2.17 -14.95 -18.90
CA GLU A 177 3.22 -13.95 -19.12
C GLU A 177 3.42 -13.06 -17.88
N LEU A 178 2.33 -12.55 -17.30
CA LEU A 178 2.39 -11.71 -16.10
C LEU A 178 2.86 -12.46 -14.86
N ILE A 179 2.46 -13.72 -14.68
CA ILE A 179 2.98 -14.57 -13.60
C ILE A 179 4.48 -14.80 -13.78
N ALA A 180 4.93 -15.11 -14.99
CA ALA A 180 6.35 -15.30 -15.29
C ALA A 180 7.14 -14.01 -15.04
N PHE A 181 6.62 -12.86 -15.46
CA PHE A 181 7.19 -11.54 -15.21
C PHE A 181 7.33 -11.26 -13.69
N ALA A 182 6.27 -11.53 -12.91
CA ALA A 182 6.31 -11.36 -11.47
C ALA A 182 7.35 -12.31 -10.81
N ARG A 183 7.41 -13.57 -11.20
CA ARG A 183 8.38 -14.56 -10.67
C ARG A 183 9.83 -14.25 -10.99
N ALA A 184 10.09 -13.55 -12.09
CA ALA A 184 11.44 -13.13 -12.46
C ALA A 184 11.95 -11.95 -11.61
N ASN A 185 11.04 -11.19 -10.98
CA ASN A 185 11.37 -9.95 -10.27
C ASN A 185 11.03 -9.96 -8.77
N LEU A 186 10.24 -10.93 -8.31
CA LEU A 186 9.83 -11.07 -6.90
C LEU A 186 10.15 -12.48 -6.40
N SER A 187 10.19 -12.63 -5.08
CA SER A 187 10.24 -13.97 -4.48
C SER A 187 8.99 -14.77 -4.85
N HIS A 188 9.12 -16.09 -4.98
CA HIS A 188 8.03 -16.98 -5.40
C HIS A 188 6.78 -16.87 -4.53
N ILE A 189 6.93 -16.59 -3.23
CA ILE A 189 5.80 -16.49 -2.32
C ILE A 189 5.01 -15.20 -2.53
N LYS A 190 5.67 -14.12 -2.99
CA LYS A 190 5.05 -12.83 -3.28
C LYS A 190 4.43 -12.77 -4.68
N ALA A 191 4.96 -13.56 -5.61
CA ALA A 191 4.44 -13.59 -6.98
C ALA A 191 2.99 -14.12 -7.01
N PRO A 192 2.08 -13.51 -7.79
CA PRO A 192 0.71 -13.98 -7.92
C PRO A 192 0.67 -15.45 -8.36
N ARG A 193 -0.19 -16.24 -7.73
CA ARG A 193 -0.50 -17.61 -8.15
C ARG A 193 -1.59 -17.64 -9.20
N ARG A 194 -2.40 -16.58 -9.25
CA ARG A 194 -3.52 -16.42 -10.17
C ARG A 194 -3.60 -14.97 -10.65
N ILE A 195 -3.90 -14.81 -11.93
CA ILE A 195 -4.26 -13.52 -12.54
C ILE A 195 -5.69 -13.63 -13.04
N ASP A 196 -6.54 -12.71 -12.62
CA ASP A 196 -7.87 -12.51 -13.17
C ASP A 196 -7.92 -11.18 -13.90
N PHE A 197 -8.86 -11.02 -14.83
CA PHE A 197 -8.99 -9.81 -15.63
C PHE A 197 -10.34 -9.13 -15.41
N MET A 198 -10.30 -7.80 -15.37
CA MET A 198 -11.49 -6.94 -15.37
C MET A 198 -11.32 -5.87 -16.45
N ALA A 199 -12.42 -5.53 -17.15
CA ALA A 199 -12.40 -4.46 -18.13
C ALA A 199 -12.08 -3.10 -17.48
N GLU A 200 -12.54 -2.89 -16.24
CA GLU A 200 -12.27 -1.72 -15.43
C GLU A 200 -12.26 -2.12 -13.95
N LEU A 201 -11.25 -1.66 -13.21
CA LEU A 201 -11.16 -1.89 -11.78
C LEU A 201 -12.11 -0.95 -11.02
N PRO A 202 -12.79 -1.43 -9.95
CA PRO A 202 -13.74 -0.62 -9.20
C PRO A 202 -13.04 0.53 -8.48
N ARG A 203 -13.56 1.74 -8.67
CA ARG A 203 -13.04 2.96 -8.05
C ARG A 203 -14.13 3.70 -7.30
N HIS A 204 -13.74 4.30 -6.18
CA HIS A 204 -14.55 5.26 -5.47
C HIS A 204 -14.73 6.52 -6.35
N PRO A 205 -15.82 7.33 -6.20
CA PRO A 205 -15.98 8.60 -6.93
C PRO A 205 -14.80 9.57 -6.82
N THR A 206 -13.99 9.44 -5.78
CA THR A 206 -12.73 10.20 -5.60
C THR A 206 -11.55 9.68 -6.45
N GLY A 207 -11.75 8.61 -7.26
CA GLY A 207 -10.73 7.98 -8.07
C GLY A 207 -9.89 6.91 -7.37
N LYS A 208 -10.01 6.73 -6.04
CA LYS A 208 -9.25 5.71 -5.29
C LYS A 208 -9.73 4.31 -5.67
N LEU A 209 -8.78 3.40 -5.90
CA LEU A 209 -9.06 1.98 -6.13
C LEU A 209 -9.79 1.37 -4.92
N TYR A 210 -10.90 0.65 -5.19
CA TYR A 210 -11.73 0.07 -4.15
C TYR A 210 -11.39 -1.42 -3.93
N LYS A 211 -10.15 -1.70 -3.51
CA LYS A 211 -9.62 -3.05 -3.29
C LYS A 211 -10.53 -3.95 -2.45
N ARG A 212 -11.25 -3.36 -1.47
CA ARG A 212 -12.13 -4.15 -0.61
C ARG A 212 -13.21 -4.89 -1.41
N LEU A 213 -13.81 -4.26 -2.42
CA LEU A 213 -14.82 -4.92 -3.27
C LEU A 213 -14.22 -6.12 -4.01
N ILE A 214 -13.01 -5.97 -4.53
CA ILE A 214 -12.31 -7.05 -5.24
C ILE A 214 -12.03 -8.20 -4.28
N ARG A 215 -11.45 -7.91 -3.10
CA ARG A 215 -11.15 -8.92 -2.08
C ARG A 215 -12.41 -9.66 -1.63
N ASP A 216 -13.46 -8.93 -1.28
CA ASP A 216 -14.68 -9.49 -0.73
C ASP A 216 -15.38 -10.45 -1.72
N ALA A 217 -15.23 -10.24 -3.03
CA ALA A 217 -15.71 -11.17 -4.06
C ALA A 217 -15.06 -12.56 -3.96
N TYR A 218 -13.76 -12.64 -3.63
CA TYR A 218 -13.07 -13.93 -3.41
C TYR A 218 -13.46 -14.61 -2.10
N TRP A 219 -13.90 -13.83 -1.11
CA TRP A 219 -14.29 -14.32 0.20
C TRP A 219 -15.80 -14.60 0.33
N GLY A 220 -16.56 -14.51 -0.76
CA GLY A 220 -18.00 -14.73 -0.78
C GLY A 220 -18.79 -13.72 0.07
N LYS A 221 -18.23 -12.51 0.27
CA LYS A 221 -18.87 -11.42 1.01
C LYS A 221 -19.53 -10.46 0.04
N GLU A 222 -20.80 -10.11 0.29
CA GLU A 222 -21.45 -9.01 -0.43
C GLU A 222 -20.97 -7.68 0.15
N SER A 223 -20.17 -6.95 -0.60
CA SER A 223 -19.78 -5.57 -0.28
C SER A 223 -20.44 -4.60 -1.23
N ARG A 224 -21.02 -3.52 -0.70
CA ARG A 224 -21.60 -2.42 -1.48
C ARG A 224 -20.70 -1.20 -1.41
N ILE A 225 -20.64 -0.46 -2.52
CA ILE A 225 -20.08 0.90 -2.53
C ILE A 225 -21.08 1.78 -1.76
N VAL A 226 -20.65 2.36 -0.65
CA VAL A 226 -21.39 3.33 0.15
C VAL A 226 -20.91 4.72 -0.23
#